data_384e8f35166fc4ce3f85da73884ecdd9
#
_entry.id   384e8f35166fc4ce3f85da73884ecdd9
#
_cell.length_a   1.000
_cell.length_b   1.000
_cell.length_c   1.000
_cell.angle_alpha   90.00
_cell.angle_beta   90.00
_cell.angle_gamma   90.00
#
_symmetry.space_group_name_H-M   'P 1'
#
loop_
_entity.id
_entity.type
_entity.pdbx_description
1 polymer ?
#
loop_
_entity_poly.entity_id
_entity_poly.type
_entity_poly.pdbx_seq_one_letter_code
_entity_poly.pdbx_strand_id
1 'polypeptide(L)'
;MANGYGKFMNTKTFKKATYSNLNAKQKENYNFHRLSSLLASFGFNSIRLTDDVHGADFLALSTKGDVFKIQLKSRLTFDKKYIGKGLYLAFPSDDGFYVYFHDEALNLFIDRYETTSSWNIKGLYHTTTKYESMAKYFINESSEYISF
;
A
#
# COMPACT_ATOMS: atom_id res chain seq x y z
N MET A 1 16.57 56.65 4.79
CA MET A 1 16.72 55.87 3.58
C MET A 1 16.05 54.53 3.78
N ALA A 2 14.84 54.43 3.44
CA ALA A 2 14.08 53.18 3.49
C ALA A 2 14.28 52.47 2.16
N ASN A 3 15.10 51.47 2.13
CA ASN A 3 15.13 50.57 1.01
C ASN A 3 14.04 49.56 1.18
N GLY A 4 12.94 49.81 0.50
CA GLY A 4 11.88 48.85 0.37
C GLY A 4 12.34 47.63 -0.40
N TYR A 5 12.80 46.64 0.27
CA TYR A 5 13.04 45.32 -0.33
C TYR A 5 11.78 44.52 -0.27
N GLY A 6 10.74 45.04 -0.89
CA GLY A 6 9.61 44.19 -1.26
C GLY A 6 9.96 43.42 -2.53
N LYS A 7 10.85 42.44 -2.46
CA LYS A 7 10.78 41.36 -3.42
C LYS A 7 9.49 40.65 -3.13
N PHE A 8 8.42 41.00 -3.82
CA PHE A 8 7.21 40.24 -3.84
C PHE A 8 7.58 38.85 -4.36
N MET A 9 7.76 37.91 -3.44
CA MET A 9 7.82 36.50 -3.81
C MET A 9 6.51 36.21 -4.49
N ASN A 10 6.53 35.86 -5.78
CA ASN A 10 5.35 35.39 -6.49
C ASN A 10 4.84 34.16 -5.77
N THR A 11 3.87 34.34 -4.87
CA THR A 11 3.22 33.26 -4.16
C THR A 11 2.41 32.46 -5.15
N LYS A 12 2.77 31.19 -5.31
CA LYS A 12 1.97 30.23 -6.10
C LYS A 12 0.97 29.55 -5.17
N THR A 13 -0.27 29.53 -5.59
CA THR A 13 -1.33 28.85 -4.83
C THR A 13 -1.63 27.51 -5.47
N PHE A 14 -1.70 26.46 -4.65
CA PHE A 14 -2.02 25.11 -5.07
C PHE A 14 -3.33 24.69 -4.46
N LYS A 15 -4.29 24.28 -5.29
CA LYS A 15 -5.54 23.73 -4.85
C LYS A 15 -5.38 22.23 -4.57
N LYS A 16 -6.06 21.73 -3.53
CA LYS A 16 -6.06 20.30 -3.23
C LYS A 16 -6.61 19.51 -4.43
N ALA A 17 -5.86 18.50 -4.88
CA ALA A 17 -6.28 17.62 -5.94
C ALA A 17 -7.30 16.59 -5.45
N THR A 18 -8.23 16.22 -6.33
CA THR A 18 -9.13 15.07 -6.10
C THR A 18 -8.40 13.78 -6.45
N TYR A 19 -8.42 12.79 -5.58
CA TYR A 19 -7.71 11.52 -5.80
C TYR A 19 -8.04 10.86 -7.13
N SER A 20 -9.33 10.85 -7.53
CA SER A 20 -9.76 10.27 -8.80
C SER A 20 -9.12 10.92 -10.03
N ASN A 21 -8.69 12.18 -9.92
CA ASN A 21 -8.06 12.92 -11.00
C ASN A 21 -6.54 12.71 -11.09
N LEU A 22 -5.96 12.02 -10.12
CA LEU A 22 -4.54 11.66 -10.15
C LEU A 22 -4.30 10.57 -11.19
N ASN A 23 -3.17 10.64 -11.90
CA ASN A 23 -2.76 9.54 -12.77
C ASN A 23 -2.25 8.34 -11.97
N ALA A 24 -1.98 7.22 -12.63
CA ALA A 24 -1.60 5.97 -11.98
C ALA A 24 -0.34 6.14 -11.10
N LYS A 25 0.67 6.83 -11.58
CA LYS A 25 1.93 7.06 -10.83
C LYS A 25 1.72 7.98 -9.63
N GLN A 26 0.90 9.01 -9.78
CA GLN A 26 0.54 9.89 -8.68
C GLN A 26 -0.25 9.13 -7.60
N LYS A 27 -1.18 8.25 -8.00
CA LYS A 27 -1.93 7.40 -7.05
C LYS A 27 -1.02 6.44 -6.31
N GLU A 28 -0.07 5.82 -7.00
CA GLU A 28 0.94 4.95 -6.38
C GLU A 28 1.76 5.72 -5.32
N ASN A 29 2.28 6.89 -5.69
CA ASN A 29 3.03 7.75 -4.77
C ASN A 29 2.17 8.19 -3.57
N TYR A 30 0.95 8.61 -3.83
CA TYR A 30 0.01 9.04 -2.79
C TYR A 30 -0.26 7.92 -1.78
N ASN A 31 -0.53 6.72 -2.27
CA ASN A 31 -0.79 5.56 -1.41
C ASN A 31 0.46 5.11 -0.65
N PHE A 32 1.63 5.16 -1.28
CA PHE A 32 2.89 4.90 -0.60
C PHE A 32 3.10 5.84 0.59
N HIS A 33 2.92 7.14 0.40
CA HIS A 33 3.10 8.13 1.46
C HIS A 33 2.06 7.99 2.58
N ARG A 34 0.81 7.68 2.24
CA ARG A 34 -0.23 7.44 3.24
C ARG A 34 0.06 6.20 4.08
N LEU A 35 0.40 5.08 3.44
CA LEU A 35 0.73 3.84 4.15
C LEU A 35 1.99 4.02 4.99
N SER A 36 3.02 4.65 4.45
CA SER A 36 4.27 4.94 5.19
C SER A 36 4.01 5.79 6.43
N SER A 37 3.17 6.81 6.32
CA SER A 37 2.78 7.64 7.45
C SER A 37 2.03 6.82 8.52
N LEU A 38 1.10 5.99 8.10
CA LEU A 38 0.36 5.11 9.01
C LEU A 38 1.31 4.12 9.71
N LEU A 39 2.20 3.47 8.97
CA LEU A 39 3.20 2.56 9.54
C LEU A 39 4.18 3.28 10.48
N ALA A 40 4.51 4.53 10.18
CA ALA A 40 5.37 5.35 11.04
C ALA A 40 4.77 5.55 12.44
N SER A 41 3.45 5.64 12.55
CA SER A 41 2.76 5.74 13.85
C SER A 41 2.93 4.48 14.72
N PHE A 42 3.31 3.35 14.12
CA PHE A 42 3.66 2.11 14.80
C PHE A 42 5.18 1.89 14.92
N GLY A 43 5.97 2.92 14.62
CA GLY A 43 7.43 2.87 14.77
C GLY A 43 8.18 2.30 13.56
N PHE A 44 7.53 2.13 12.42
CA PHE A 44 8.19 1.63 11.21
C PHE A 44 8.82 2.75 10.39
N ASN A 45 10.01 2.49 9.84
CA ASN A 45 10.59 3.27 8.78
C ASN A 45 10.35 2.57 7.44
N SER A 46 9.87 3.31 6.45
CA SER A 46 9.65 2.78 5.10
C SER A 46 10.78 3.21 4.17
N ILE A 47 11.38 2.25 3.49
CA ILE A 47 12.45 2.48 2.51
C ILE A 47 11.92 2.05 1.15
N ARG A 48 11.70 3.04 0.26
CA ARG A 48 11.24 2.78 -1.09
C ARG A 48 12.36 2.15 -1.92
N LEU A 49 12.03 1.11 -2.66
CA LEU A 49 12.95 0.44 -3.56
C LEU A 49 12.89 1.08 -4.94
N THR A 50 14.04 1.22 -5.59
CA THR A 50 14.14 1.76 -6.96
C THR A 50 13.80 0.71 -8.00
N ASP A 51 14.07 -0.55 -7.67
CA ASP A 51 13.81 -1.70 -8.52
C ASP A 51 12.89 -2.69 -7.81
N ASP A 52 12.17 -3.49 -8.60
CA ASP A 52 11.35 -4.58 -8.08
C ASP A 52 12.27 -5.70 -7.56
N VAL A 53 12.50 -5.71 -6.26
CA VAL A 53 13.28 -6.76 -5.59
C VAL A 53 12.33 -7.78 -5.01
N HIS A 54 12.21 -8.95 -5.65
CA HIS A 54 11.32 -10.02 -5.23
C HIS A 54 9.84 -9.59 -5.08
N GLY A 55 9.41 -8.67 -5.93
CA GLY A 55 8.03 -8.15 -5.93
C GLY A 55 7.75 -7.00 -4.96
N ALA A 56 8.70 -6.58 -4.14
CA ALA A 56 8.46 -5.51 -3.16
C ALA A 56 8.60 -4.11 -3.77
N ASP A 57 7.68 -3.20 -3.42
CA ASP A 57 7.79 -1.77 -3.72
C ASP A 57 8.61 -1.04 -2.67
N PHE A 58 8.51 -1.46 -1.42
CA PHE A 58 9.26 -0.89 -0.32
C PHE A 58 9.48 -1.89 0.82
N LEU A 59 10.41 -1.55 1.69
CA LEU A 59 10.68 -2.27 2.93
C LEU A 59 10.15 -1.46 4.11
N ALA A 60 9.49 -2.13 5.04
CA ALA A 60 9.09 -1.56 6.32
C ALA A 60 9.99 -2.15 7.42
N LEU A 61 10.72 -1.29 8.12
CA LEU A 61 11.65 -1.69 9.18
C LEU A 61 11.06 -1.30 10.54
N SER A 62 10.92 -2.29 11.42
CA SER A 62 10.50 -2.04 12.80
C SER A 62 11.65 -1.47 13.62
N THR A 63 11.32 -0.87 14.77
CA THR A 63 12.33 -0.41 15.74
C THR A 63 13.14 -1.55 16.34
N LYS A 64 12.66 -2.78 16.22
CA LYS A 64 13.35 -4.00 16.71
C LYS A 64 14.22 -4.66 15.66
N GLY A 65 14.26 -4.11 14.44
CA GLY A 65 15.08 -4.64 13.35
C GLY A 65 14.37 -5.64 12.44
N ASP A 66 13.08 -5.88 12.62
CA ASP A 66 12.30 -6.70 11.69
C ASP A 66 12.14 -5.97 10.36
N VAL A 67 12.19 -6.73 9.27
CA VAL A 67 12.07 -6.19 7.91
C VAL A 67 10.92 -6.89 7.19
N PHE A 68 9.97 -6.10 6.70
CA PHE A 68 8.81 -6.60 5.95
C PHE A 68 8.84 -6.05 4.53
N LYS A 69 8.70 -6.94 3.56
CA LYS A 69 8.61 -6.60 2.14
C LYS A 69 7.15 -6.31 1.79
N ILE A 70 6.87 -5.13 1.27
CA ILE A 70 5.51 -4.70 0.97
C ILE A 70 5.36 -4.33 -0.51
N GLN A 71 4.31 -4.87 -1.13
CA GLN A 71 3.87 -4.56 -2.48
C GLN A 71 2.55 -3.81 -2.41
N LEU A 72 2.47 -2.63 -3.03
CA LEU A 72 1.24 -1.86 -3.13
C LEU A 72 0.39 -2.34 -4.31
N LYS A 73 -0.90 -2.44 -4.07
CA LYS A 73 -1.92 -2.75 -5.07
C LYS A 73 -3.08 -1.78 -4.94
N SER A 74 -3.91 -1.68 -5.97
CA SER A 74 -5.13 -0.87 -5.93
C SER A 74 -6.32 -1.59 -5.28
N ARG A 75 -6.26 -2.91 -5.19
CA ARG A 75 -7.34 -3.79 -4.71
C ARG A 75 -6.78 -5.14 -4.25
N LEU A 76 -7.63 -5.96 -3.64
CA LEU A 76 -7.24 -7.33 -3.25
C LEU A 76 -6.68 -8.07 -4.46
N THR A 77 -5.47 -8.58 -4.32
CA THR A 77 -4.73 -9.24 -5.41
C THR A 77 -4.03 -10.48 -4.89
N PHE A 78 -4.14 -11.56 -5.68
CA PHE A 78 -3.32 -12.76 -5.53
C PHE A 78 -2.63 -13.04 -6.86
N ASP A 79 -1.35 -13.39 -6.81
CA ASP A 79 -0.56 -13.65 -7.99
C ASP A 79 0.40 -14.81 -7.72
N LYS A 80 0.41 -15.80 -8.60
CA LYS A 80 1.30 -16.98 -8.47
C LYS A 80 2.77 -16.59 -8.38
N LYS A 81 3.16 -15.48 -9.01
CA LYS A 81 4.55 -14.98 -8.95
C LYS A 81 4.99 -14.54 -7.55
N TYR A 82 4.05 -14.27 -6.64
CA TYR A 82 4.34 -13.85 -5.27
C TYR A 82 4.42 -15.02 -4.29
N ILE A 83 4.02 -16.21 -4.69
CA ILE A 83 4.07 -17.39 -3.81
C ILE A 83 5.50 -17.69 -3.40
N GLY A 84 5.74 -17.87 -2.11
CA GLY A 84 7.04 -18.16 -1.54
C GLY A 84 8.02 -16.99 -1.49
N LYS A 85 7.57 -15.77 -1.79
CA LYS A 85 8.42 -14.56 -1.77
C LYS A 85 8.48 -13.85 -0.42
N GLY A 86 7.68 -14.26 0.54
CA GLY A 86 7.60 -13.59 1.84
C GLY A 86 7.06 -12.16 1.75
N LEU A 87 6.10 -11.94 0.85
CA LEU A 87 5.54 -10.63 0.57
C LEU A 87 4.27 -10.34 1.35
N TYR A 88 4.18 -9.12 1.85
CA TYR A 88 2.93 -8.49 2.26
C TYR A 88 2.41 -7.65 1.11
N LEU A 89 1.12 -7.75 0.84
CA LEU A 89 0.44 -6.89 -0.11
C LEU A 89 -0.40 -5.88 0.68
N ALA A 90 -0.51 -4.67 0.14
CA ALA A 90 -1.33 -3.64 0.74
C ALA A 90 -2.16 -2.92 -0.32
N PHE A 91 -3.41 -2.62 -0.02
CA PHE A 91 -4.24 -1.79 -0.89
C PHE A 91 -5.09 -0.82 -0.07
N PRO A 92 -5.35 0.39 -0.61
CA PRO A 92 -6.12 1.40 0.09
C PRO A 92 -7.61 1.05 0.15
N SER A 93 -8.25 1.44 1.23
CA SER A 93 -9.69 1.36 1.40
C SER A 93 -10.16 2.46 2.33
N ASP A 94 -11.11 3.26 1.88
CA ASP A 94 -11.72 4.36 2.66
C ASP A 94 -10.68 5.17 3.46
N ASP A 95 -10.66 5.02 4.78
CA ASP A 95 -9.79 5.74 5.72
C ASP A 95 -8.55 4.95 6.15
N GLY A 96 -8.23 3.85 5.47
CA GLY A 96 -7.11 2.99 5.86
C GLY A 96 -6.57 2.12 4.75
N PHE A 97 -5.94 1.03 5.15
CA PHE A 97 -5.35 0.04 4.27
C PHE A 97 -5.67 -1.37 4.74
N TYR A 98 -5.80 -2.28 3.79
CA TYR A 98 -5.67 -3.71 4.06
C TYR A 98 -4.20 -4.09 3.82
N VAL A 99 -3.59 -4.73 4.81
CA VAL A 99 -2.22 -5.25 4.71
C VAL A 99 -2.25 -6.71 5.08
N TYR A 100 -1.84 -7.58 4.18
CA TYR A 100 -1.94 -9.02 4.36
C TYR A 100 -0.70 -9.74 3.85
N PHE A 101 -0.33 -10.80 4.56
CA PHE A 101 0.71 -11.71 4.08
C PHE A 101 0.13 -12.53 2.93
N HIS A 102 0.75 -12.42 1.75
CA HIS A 102 0.20 -12.99 0.51
C HIS A 102 -0.15 -14.48 0.64
N ASP A 103 0.78 -15.29 1.10
CA ASP A 103 0.60 -16.75 1.11
C ASP A 103 -0.43 -17.21 2.16
N GLU A 104 -0.53 -16.52 3.29
CA GLU A 104 -1.58 -16.79 4.27
C GLU A 104 -2.97 -16.48 3.70
N ALA A 105 -3.12 -15.27 3.17
CA ALA A 105 -4.38 -14.84 2.59
C ALA A 105 -4.77 -15.68 1.36
N LEU A 106 -3.78 -16.08 0.56
CA LEU A 106 -3.98 -16.98 -0.56
C LEU A 106 -4.71 -18.27 -0.14
N ASN A 107 -4.31 -18.87 0.97
CA ASN A 107 -4.95 -20.08 1.49
C ASN A 107 -6.36 -19.80 2.02
N LEU A 108 -6.59 -18.64 2.65
CA LEU A 108 -7.90 -18.28 3.20
C LEU A 108 -8.94 -18.01 2.12
N PHE A 109 -8.53 -17.56 0.96
CA PHE A 109 -9.43 -17.17 -0.14
C PHE A 109 -9.46 -18.17 -1.30
N ILE A 110 -8.89 -19.36 -1.14
CA ILE A 110 -8.77 -20.34 -2.22
C ILE A 110 -10.10 -20.61 -2.95
N ASP A 111 -11.19 -20.74 -2.21
CA ASP A 111 -12.52 -21.00 -2.75
C ASP A 111 -13.04 -19.86 -3.65
N ARG A 112 -12.44 -18.67 -3.56
CA ARG A 112 -12.85 -17.51 -4.32
C ARG A 112 -12.18 -17.42 -5.69
N TYR A 113 -10.95 -17.93 -5.81
CA TYR A 113 -10.15 -17.76 -7.04
C TYR A 113 -9.83 -19.05 -7.77
N GLU A 114 -9.80 -20.21 -7.10
CA GLU A 114 -9.27 -21.47 -7.67
C GLU A 114 -9.97 -21.92 -8.95
N THR A 115 -11.25 -21.60 -9.12
CA THR A 115 -12.05 -21.95 -10.28
C THR A 115 -12.08 -20.85 -11.35
N THR A 116 -11.47 -19.70 -11.11
CA THR A 116 -11.48 -18.60 -12.07
C THR A 116 -10.53 -18.86 -13.23
N SER A 117 -10.94 -18.46 -14.44
CA SER A 117 -10.07 -18.55 -15.62
C SER A 117 -8.83 -17.64 -15.48
N SER A 118 -8.98 -16.49 -14.87
CA SER A 118 -7.86 -15.57 -14.64
C SER A 118 -6.75 -16.21 -13.80
N TRP A 119 -7.11 -16.90 -12.73
CA TRP A 119 -6.15 -17.64 -11.91
C TRP A 119 -5.53 -18.81 -12.67
N ASN A 120 -6.36 -19.61 -13.32
CA ASN A 120 -5.90 -20.83 -13.98
C ASN A 120 -5.07 -20.57 -15.23
N ILE A 121 -5.35 -19.50 -15.97
CA ILE A 121 -4.65 -19.15 -17.22
C ILE A 121 -3.51 -18.17 -16.95
N LYS A 122 -3.78 -17.08 -16.20
CA LYS A 122 -2.81 -15.99 -15.99
C LYS A 122 -2.09 -16.07 -14.66
N GLY A 123 -2.56 -16.89 -13.72
CA GLY A 123 -2.01 -16.95 -12.36
C GLY A 123 -2.27 -15.69 -11.54
N LEU A 124 -3.30 -14.93 -11.90
CA LEU A 124 -3.64 -13.66 -11.30
C LEU A 124 -5.13 -13.62 -10.95
N TYR A 125 -5.43 -13.24 -9.73
CA TYR A 125 -6.79 -12.92 -9.28
C TYR A 125 -6.79 -11.58 -8.57
N HIS A 126 -7.74 -10.73 -8.92
CA HIS A 126 -7.96 -9.49 -8.21
C HIS A 126 -9.45 -9.15 -8.17
N THR A 127 -9.87 -8.46 -7.13
CA THR A 127 -11.26 -8.06 -6.94
C THR A 127 -11.37 -6.78 -6.13
N THR A 128 -12.42 -6.00 -6.40
CA THR A 128 -12.81 -4.86 -5.57
C THR A 128 -13.75 -5.26 -4.44
N THR A 129 -14.20 -6.50 -4.41
CA THR A 129 -15.08 -7.02 -3.36
C THR A 129 -14.34 -7.02 -2.02
N LYS A 130 -14.98 -6.45 -1.00
CA LYS A 130 -14.48 -6.47 0.38
C LYS A 130 -15.16 -7.62 1.11
N TYR A 131 -14.39 -8.64 1.42
CA TYR A 131 -14.88 -9.78 2.19
C TYR A 131 -14.79 -9.49 3.68
N GLU A 132 -15.80 -9.92 4.43
CA GLU A 132 -15.83 -9.75 5.89
C GLU A 132 -14.62 -10.40 6.58
N SER A 133 -14.17 -11.54 6.05
CA SER A 133 -12.97 -12.24 6.53
C SER A 133 -11.66 -11.46 6.38
N MET A 134 -11.67 -10.34 5.64
CA MET A 134 -10.52 -9.44 5.51
C MET A 134 -10.40 -8.43 6.65
N ALA A 135 -11.40 -8.29 7.50
CA ALA A 135 -11.43 -7.28 8.56
C ALA A 135 -10.17 -7.32 9.44
N LYS A 136 -9.61 -8.49 9.70
CA LYS A 136 -8.37 -8.67 10.48
C LYS A 136 -7.12 -8.05 9.85
N TYR A 137 -7.16 -7.76 8.55
CA TYR A 137 -6.04 -7.17 7.83
C TYR A 137 -6.15 -5.64 7.70
N PHE A 138 -7.26 -5.06 8.14
CA PHE A 138 -7.50 -3.63 8.02
C PHE A 138 -6.79 -2.86 9.12
N ILE A 139 -6.09 -1.78 8.71
CA ILE A 139 -5.42 -0.85 9.60
C ILE A 139 -5.75 0.59 9.22
N ASN A 140 -5.92 1.45 10.21
CA ASN A 140 -6.10 2.90 10.03
C ASN A 140 -5.53 3.67 11.23
N GLU A 141 -5.72 4.99 11.23
CA GLU A 141 -5.25 5.87 12.32
C GLU A 141 -5.82 5.51 13.70
N SER A 142 -6.98 4.84 13.74
CA SER A 142 -7.62 4.42 14.99
C SER A 142 -7.14 3.05 15.49
N SER A 143 -6.34 2.33 14.72
CA SER A 143 -5.79 1.03 15.12
C SER A 143 -4.77 1.20 16.25
N GLU A 144 -4.90 0.41 17.30
CA GLU A 144 -3.96 0.43 18.44
C GLU A 144 -2.73 -0.41 18.20
N TYR A 145 -2.84 -1.46 17.38
CA TYR A 145 -1.74 -2.34 16.99
C TYR A 145 -1.96 -2.87 15.58
N ILE A 146 -0.84 -3.26 14.98
CA ILE A 146 -0.81 -4.02 13.72
C ILE A 146 -0.05 -5.33 13.94
N SER A 147 -0.41 -6.34 13.15
CA SER A 147 0.29 -7.64 13.18
C SER A 147 0.81 -7.97 11.78
N PHE A 148 2.07 -8.32 11.73
CA PHE A 148 2.73 -8.82 10.53
C PHE A 148 3.11 -10.28 10.69
#